data_26d920bd4030d9e5acca98d087613424
#
_entry.id   26d920bd4030d9e5acca98d087613424
#
_cell.length_a   1.000
_cell.length_b   1.000
_cell.length_c   1.000
_cell.angle_alpha   90.00
_cell.angle_beta   90.00
_cell.angle_gamma   90.00
#
_symmetry.space_group_name_H-M   'P 1'
#
loop_
_entity.id
_entity.type
_entity.pdbx_description
1 polymer ?
#
loop_
_entity_poly.entity_id
_entity_poly.type
_entity_poly.pdbx_seq_one_letter_code
_entity_poly.pdbx_strand_id
1 'polypeptide(L)'
;MSTLDSPSLEVRWDGPRATLLVDGAESSCIDTSDPTYLDFEYMQHATCALQATFPSSAPLRVLHLGGAACALPWAWSLLFPSSRHTVVEISPKIASFARETFDLPRSPILKIRIGEARAVIDSLRGSSFDVIVRDAFAGESL
;
A
#
# COMPACT_ATOMS: atom_id res chain seq x y z
N MET A 1 -6.14 18.43 18.99
CA MET A 1 -5.79 17.88 17.66
C MET A 1 -5.70 16.38 17.72
N SER A 2 -6.36 15.73 16.82
CA SER A 2 -6.33 14.27 16.77
C SER A 2 -5.02 13.78 16.16
N THR A 3 -4.45 12.72 16.73
CA THR A 3 -3.28 12.07 16.14
C THR A 3 -3.61 11.44 14.79
N LEU A 4 -4.89 11.17 14.51
CA LEU A 4 -5.32 10.63 13.22
C LEU A 4 -5.07 11.61 12.09
N ASP A 5 -5.18 12.92 12.36
CA ASP A 5 -4.98 13.95 11.34
C ASP A 5 -3.51 14.21 11.06
N SER A 6 -2.64 13.91 12.03
CA SER A 6 -1.21 14.20 11.90
C SER A 6 -0.39 13.17 12.67
N PRO A 7 -0.31 11.94 12.15
CA PRO A 7 0.47 10.90 12.81
C PRO A 7 1.95 11.27 12.82
N SER A 8 2.66 10.74 13.81
CA SER A 8 4.11 10.86 13.88
C SER A 8 4.73 9.84 12.93
N LEU A 9 5.59 10.30 12.04
CA LEU A 9 6.27 9.44 11.06
C LEU A 9 7.76 9.40 11.34
N GLU A 10 8.30 8.21 11.34
CA GLU A 10 9.75 7.99 11.46
C GLU A 10 10.16 6.93 10.46
N VAL A 11 11.33 7.09 9.85
CA VAL A 11 11.89 6.11 8.93
C VAL A 11 13.22 5.64 9.47
N ARG A 12 13.38 4.35 9.54
CA ARG A 12 14.67 3.73 9.89
C ARG A 12 15.24 3.08 8.65
N TRP A 13 16.46 3.46 8.33
CA TRP A 13 17.16 2.92 7.18
C TRP A 13 18.18 1.89 7.61
N ASP A 14 18.21 0.77 6.89
CA ASP A 14 19.24 -0.25 6.99
C ASP A 14 19.69 -0.55 5.56
N GLY A 15 20.74 0.14 5.12
CA GLY A 15 21.15 0.12 3.73
C GLY A 15 19.99 0.60 2.84
N PRO A 16 19.60 -0.19 1.83
CA PRO A 16 18.50 0.21 0.95
C PRO A 16 17.11 -0.04 1.56
N ARG A 17 17.03 -0.64 2.74
CA ARG A 17 15.75 -0.98 3.37
C ARG A 17 15.29 0.12 4.30
N ALA A 18 14.06 0.56 4.08
CA ALA A 18 13.42 1.58 4.89
C ALA A 18 12.25 0.97 5.64
N THR A 19 12.24 1.12 6.95
CA THR A 19 11.10 0.75 7.78
C THR A 19 10.39 2.01 8.21
N LEU A 20 9.12 2.13 7.85
CA LEU A 20 8.29 3.24 8.27
C LEU A 20 7.61 2.91 9.58
N LEU A 21 7.76 3.81 10.55
CA LEU A 21 7.06 3.74 11.82
C LEU A 21 6.00 4.85 11.86
N VAL A 22 4.78 4.46 12.14
CA VAL A 22 3.66 5.38 12.29
C VAL A 22 3.26 5.35 13.76
N ASP A 23 3.41 6.47 14.44
CA ASP A 23 3.18 6.57 15.88
C ASP A 23 3.94 5.49 16.66
N GLY A 24 5.18 5.21 16.23
CA GLY A 24 6.06 4.25 16.88
C GLY A 24 5.87 2.79 16.47
N ALA A 25 4.86 2.48 15.67
CA ALA A 25 4.60 1.10 15.25
C ALA A 25 5.10 0.88 13.82
N GLU A 26 5.76 -0.25 13.59
CA GLU A 26 6.21 -0.61 12.24
C GLU A 26 5.02 -0.84 11.33
N SER A 27 4.94 -0.08 10.26
CA SER A 27 3.79 -0.11 9.35
C SER A 27 4.13 -0.55 7.95
N SER A 28 5.38 -0.38 7.52
CA SER A 28 5.84 -0.80 6.19
C SER A 28 7.33 -1.01 6.23
N CYS A 29 7.79 -1.92 5.37
CA CYS A 29 9.22 -2.06 5.10
C CYS A 29 9.39 -2.18 3.59
N ILE A 30 10.22 -1.34 3.02
CA ILE A 30 10.47 -1.31 1.58
C ILE A 30 11.97 -1.41 1.34
N ASP A 31 12.36 -2.36 0.46
CA ASP A 31 13.73 -2.43 -0.03
C ASP A 31 13.80 -1.63 -1.32
N THR A 32 14.48 -0.49 -1.30
CA THR A 32 14.55 0.41 -2.45
C THR A 32 15.39 -0.16 -3.60
N SER A 33 16.24 -1.15 -3.32
CA SER A 33 16.99 -1.85 -4.36
C SER A 33 16.21 -2.99 -4.99
N ASP A 34 15.19 -3.49 -4.31
CA ASP A 34 14.30 -4.54 -4.82
C ASP A 34 12.93 -4.40 -4.17
N PRO A 35 12.05 -3.57 -4.74
CA PRO A 35 10.72 -3.35 -4.15
C PRO A 35 9.81 -4.58 -4.12
N THR A 36 10.18 -5.68 -4.79
CA THR A 36 9.43 -6.92 -4.69
C THR A 36 9.70 -7.66 -3.39
N TYR A 37 10.75 -7.26 -2.64
CA TYR A 37 11.03 -7.84 -1.34
C TYR A 37 9.98 -7.37 -0.34
N LEU A 38 9.35 -8.34 0.32
CA LEU A 38 8.32 -8.07 1.33
C LEU A 38 8.76 -8.68 2.65
N ASP A 39 9.01 -7.83 3.64
CA ASP A 39 9.51 -8.26 4.94
C ASP A 39 8.41 -8.84 5.82
N PHE A 40 7.20 -8.30 5.72
CA PHE A 40 6.09 -8.70 6.57
C PHE A 40 5.45 -9.99 6.05
N GLU A 41 5.31 -10.95 6.95
CA GLU A 41 4.83 -12.28 6.59
C GLU A 41 3.44 -12.27 5.95
N TYR A 42 2.53 -11.43 6.46
CA TYR A 42 1.19 -11.38 5.89
C TYR A 42 1.19 -10.88 4.45
N MET A 43 2.12 -9.99 4.11
CA MET A 43 2.27 -9.51 2.73
C MET A 43 2.83 -10.60 1.82
N GLN A 44 3.73 -11.42 2.34
CA GLN A 44 4.27 -12.57 1.61
C GLN A 44 3.15 -13.59 1.31
N HIS A 45 2.31 -13.87 2.31
CA HIS A 45 1.19 -14.79 2.14
C HIS A 45 0.17 -14.26 1.13
N ALA A 46 -0.17 -12.98 1.20
CA ALA A 46 -1.10 -12.38 0.24
C ALA A 46 -0.55 -12.45 -1.18
N THR A 47 0.75 -12.24 -1.34
CA THR A 47 1.41 -12.31 -2.64
C THR A 47 1.37 -13.72 -3.20
N CYS A 48 1.66 -14.73 -2.37
CA CYS A 48 1.58 -16.12 -2.80
C CYS A 48 0.17 -16.50 -3.25
N ALA A 49 -0.84 -16.04 -2.51
CA ALA A 49 -2.24 -16.30 -2.87
C ALA A 49 -2.58 -15.66 -4.23
N LEU A 50 -2.12 -14.44 -4.46
CA LEU A 50 -2.36 -13.75 -5.72
C LEU A 50 -1.68 -14.46 -6.88
N GLN A 51 -0.42 -14.87 -6.68
CA GLN A 51 0.34 -15.57 -7.70
C GLN A 51 -0.23 -16.96 -8.02
N ALA A 52 -0.85 -17.60 -7.03
CA ALA A 52 -1.51 -18.88 -7.24
C ALA A 52 -2.83 -18.73 -8.00
N THR A 53 -3.44 -17.56 -7.95
CA THR A 53 -4.76 -17.33 -8.54
C THR A 53 -4.68 -16.76 -9.95
N PHE A 54 -3.68 -15.90 -10.22
CA PHE A 54 -3.57 -15.18 -11.48
C PHE A 54 -2.18 -15.35 -12.10
N PRO A 55 -2.10 -15.43 -13.44
CA PRO A 55 -0.80 -15.41 -14.13
C PRO A 55 -0.18 -14.00 -14.02
N SER A 56 1.14 -13.93 -14.13
CA SER A 56 1.86 -12.65 -14.02
C SER A 56 1.45 -11.63 -15.08
N SER A 57 0.91 -12.09 -16.21
CA SER A 57 0.45 -11.22 -17.28
C SER A 57 -0.97 -10.70 -17.10
N ALA A 58 -1.65 -11.10 -16.05
CA ALA A 58 -3.04 -10.68 -15.82
C ALA A 58 -3.14 -9.16 -15.64
N PRO A 59 -4.08 -8.51 -16.34
CA PRO A 59 -4.26 -7.05 -16.23
C PRO A 59 -5.13 -6.71 -15.02
N LEU A 60 -4.66 -7.02 -13.83
CA LEU A 60 -5.41 -6.89 -12.60
C LEU A 60 -5.66 -5.43 -12.24
N ARG A 61 -6.83 -5.17 -11.72
CA ARG A 61 -7.16 -3.88 -11.10
C ARG A 61 -7.33 -4.13 -9.61
N VAL A 62 -6.47 -3.54 -8.81
CA VAL A 62 -6.38 -3.84 -7.39
C VAL A 62 -6.68 -2.59 -6.57
N LEU A 63 -7.57 -2.73 -5.60
CA LEU A 63 -7.88 -1.69 -4.64
C LEU A 63 -7.24 -2.06 -3.30
N HIS A 64 -6.43 -1.14 -2.78
CA HIS A 64 -5.78 -1.29 -1.47
C HIS A 64 -6.44 -0.32 -0.49
N LEU A 65 -7.07 -0.85 0.54
CA LEU A 65 -7.68 -0.04 1.59
C LEU A 65 -6.67 0.12 2.70
N GLY A 66 -5.99 1.27 2.71
CA GLY A 66 -4.79 1.50 3.50
C GLY A 66 -3.57 1.03 2.74
N GLY A 67 -2.41 1.34 3.23
CA GLY A 67 -1.20 0.92 2.55
C GLY A 67 0.07 1.60 3.02
N ALA A 68 -0.05 2.54 3.94
CA ALA A 68 1.09 3.27 4.49
C ALA A 68 2.04 3.75 3.38
N ALA A 69 3.26 3.22 3.30
CA ALA A 69 4.22 3.64 2.31
C ALA A 69 4.08 2.92 0.96
N CYS A 70 3.00 2.17 0.76
CA CYS A 70 2.71 1.47 -0.49
C CYS A 70 3.66 0.30 -0.81
N ALA A 71 4.11 -0.41 0.22
CA ALA A 71 5.00 -1.55 0.02
C ALA A 71 4.37 -2.63 -0.87
N LEU A 72 3.16 -3.05 -0.53
CA LEU A 72 2.47 -4.11 -1.27
C LEU A 72 2.06 -3.68 -2.68
N PRO A 73 1.44 -2.51 -2.87
CA PRO A 73 1.11 -2.04 -4.22
C PRO A 73 2.34 -1.94 -5.13
N TRP A 74 3.44 -1.44 -4.61
CA TRP A 74 4.66 -1.30 -5.41
C TRP A 74 5.20 -2.67 -5.82
N ALA A 75 5.32 -3.60 -4.88
CA ALA A 75 5.77 -4.96 -5.17
C ALA A 75 4.89 -5.61 -6.24
N TRP A 76 3.57 -5.51 -6.08
CA TRP A 76 2.63 -6.14 -7.01
C TRP A 76 2.64 -5.49 -8.38
N SER A 77 2.91 -4.18 -8.46
CA SER A 77 3.02 -3.51 -9.75
C SER A 77 4.19 -4.06 -10.58
N LEU A 78 5.22 -4.57 -9.91
CA LEU A 78 6.38 -5.16 -10.56
C LEU A 78 6.16 -6.65 -10.86
N LEU A 79 5.51 -7.38 -9.95
CA LEU A 79 5.23 -8.81 -10.14
C LEU A 79 4.12 -9.05 -11.16
N PHE A 80 3.22 -8.09 -11.32
CA PHE A 80 2.13 -8.11 -12.31
C PHE A 80 2.22 -6.84 -13.14
N PRO A 81 3.09 -6.81 -14.16
CA PRO A 81 3.40 -5.55 -14.87
C PRO A 81 2.22 -4.88 -15.58
N SER A 82 1.17 -5.64 -15.86
CA SER A 82 -0.05 -5.09 -16.47
C SER A 82 -1.09 -4.65 -15.43
N SER A 83 -0.79 -4.76 -14.16
CA SER A 83 -1.74 -4.41 -13.11
C SER A 83 -1.80 -2.91 -12.86
N ARG A 84 -2.92 -2.46 -12.33
CA ARG A 84 -3.13 -1.08 -11.91
C ARG A 84 -3.65 -1.08 -10.49
N HIS A 85 -3.07 -0.21 -9.67
CA HIS A 85 -3.32 -0.18 -8.24
C HIS A 85 -3.87 1.16 -7.81
N THR A 86 -4.96 1.13 -7.04
CA THR A 86 -5.49 2.31 -6.37
C THR A 86 -5.33 2.09 -4.88
N VAL A 87 -4.67 3.02 -4.22
CA VAL A 87 -4.44 2.97 -2.77
C VAL A 87 -5.29 4.05 -2.13
N VAL A 88 -6.10 3.67 -1.16
CA VAL A 88 -6.90 4.62 -0.37
C VAL A 88 -6.21 4.84 0.95
N GLU A 89 -5.79 6.06 1.21
CA GLU A 89 -5.06 6.42 2.41
C GLU A 89 -5.79 7.58 3.10
N ILE A 90 -6.07 7.43 4.39
CA ILE A 90 -6.79 8.46 5.14
C ILE A 90 -5.89 9.65 5.49
N SER A 91 -4.58 9.42 5.62
CA SER A 91 -3.65 10.45 6.03
C SER A 91 -2.95 11.10 4.84
N PRO A 92 -3.23 12.39 4.55
CA PRO A 92 -2.47 13.10 3.51
C PRO A 92 -0.97 13.14 3.81
N LYS A 93 -0.60 13.17 5.08
CA LYS A 93 0.81 13.20 5.49
C LYS A 93 1.54 11.92 5.09
N ILE A 94 0.90 10.75 5.33
CA ILE A 94 1.49 9.47 4.94
C ILE A 94 1.59 9.36 3.43
N ALA A 95 0.55 9.78 2.70
CA ALA A 95 0.57 9.74 1.25
C ALA A 95 1.68 10.62 0.66
N SER A 96 1.82 11.84 1.16
CA SER A 96 2.88 12.74 0.71
C SER A 96 4.24 12.18 1.05
N PHE A 97 4.39 11.66 2.25
CA PHE A 97 5.64 11.04 2.69
C PHE A 97 6.06 9.91 1.75
N ALA A 98 5.12 9.04 1.40
CA ALA A 98 5.41 7.91 0.52
C ALA A 98 5.90 8.38 -0.85
N ARG A 99 5.22 9.37 -1.44
CA ARG A 99 5.60 9.92 -2.74
C ARG A 99 6.95 10.64 -2.70
N GLU A 100 7.25 11.32 -1.61
CA GLU A 100 8.50 12.09 -1.49
C GLU A 100 9.70 11.21 -1.18
N THR A 101 9.48 10.11 -0.47
CA THR A 101 10.56 9.25 0.01
C THR A 101 10.90 8.14 -0.97
N PHE A 102 9.90 7.60 -1.66
CA PHE A 102 10.08 6.45 -2.54
C PHE A 102 9.72 6.79 -3.97
N ASP A 103 10.44 6.18 -4.90
CA ASP A 103 10.18 6.34 -6.34
C ASP A 103 9.02 5.44 -6.78
N LEU A 104 7.84 5.66 -6.20
CA LEU A 104 6.66 4.87 -6.50
C LEU A 104 6.20 5.09 -7.93
N PRO A 105 5.66 4.06 -8.59
CA PRO A 105 5.06 4.25 -9.90
C PRO A 105 3.96 5.31 -9.85
N ARG A 106 3.75 5.98 -10.96
CA ARG A 106 2.73 7.00 -11.07
C ARG A 106 1.45 6.45 -11.70
N SER A 107 0.37 7.21 -11.58
CA SER A 107 -0.87 6.89 -12.26
C SER A 107 -0.63 6.69 -13.77
N PRO A 108 -1.22 5.70 -14.42
CA PRO A 108 -2.29 4.84 -13.92
C PRO A 108 -1.80 3.57 -13.20
N ILE A 109 -0.50 3.35 -13.09
CA ILE A 109 0.02 2.12 -12.48
C ILE A 109 -0.25 2.11 -10.99
N LEU A 110 0.04 3.23 -10.30
CA LEU A 110 -0.21 3.34 -8.87
C LEU A 110 -0.77 4.74 -8.58
N LYS A 111 -1.99 4.77 -8.09
CA LYS A 111 -2.70 6.00 -7.77
C LYS A 111 -3.03 6.00 -6.29
N ILE A 112 -2.71 7.08 -5.59
CA ILE A 112 -3.06 7.25 -4.18
C ILE A 112 -4.24 8.21 -4.10
N ARG A 113 -5.31 7.75 -3.46
CA ARG A 113 -6.51 8.55 -3.23
C ARG A 113 -6.64 8.81 -1.74
N ILE A 114 -6.69 10.09 -1.37
CA ILE A 114 -6.90 10.47 0.03
C ILE A 114 -8.37 10.30 0.35
N GLY A 115 -8.65 9.59 1.42
CA GLY A 115 -10.01 9.40 1.86
C GLY A 115 -10.14 8.29 2.90
N GLU A 116 -11.33 8.20 3.47
CA GLU A 116 -11.68 7.14 4.40
C GLU A 116 -12.18 5.94 3.62
N ALA A 117 -11.71 4.73 3.97
CA ALA A 117 -11.94 3.54 3.17
C ALA A 117 -13.42 3.26 2.91
N ARG A 118 -14.24 3.34 3.95
CA ARG A 118 -15.67 3.06 3.79
C ARG A 118 -16.34 4.08 2.87
N ALA A 119 -16.00 5.36 3.03
CA ALA A 119 -16.56 6.41 2.18
C ALA A 119 -16.20 6.21 0.71
N VAL A 120 -14.94 5.81 0.46
CA VAL A 120 -14.51 5.52 -0.90
C VAL A 120 -15.24 4.33 -1.48
N ILE A 121 -15.36 3.23 -0.72
CA ILE A 121 -16.10 2.06 -1.16
C ILE A 121 -17.54 2.42 -1.50
N ASP A 122 -18.18 3.19 -0.65
CA ASP A 122 -19.57 3.60 -0.87
C ASP A 122 -19.73 4.46 -2.11
N SER A 123 -18.68 5.14 -2.53
CA SER A 123 -18.70 5.99 -3.73
C SER A 123 -18.47 5.21 -5.02
N LEU A 124 -18.01 3.97 -4.95
CA LEU A 124 -17.74 3.17 -6.15
C LEU A 124 -19.02 2.72 -6.82
N ARG A 125 -19.01 2.74 -8.15
CA ARG A 125 -20.17 2.34 -8.97
C ARG A 125 -19.81 1.07 -9.71
N GLY A 126 -20.59 0.01 -9.42
CA GLY A 126 -20.38 -1.27 -10.07
C GLY A 126 -19.06 -1.91 -9.68
N SER A 127 -18.71 -2.95 -10.41
CA SER A 127 -17.47 -3.67 -10.17
C SER A 127 -16.34 -3.03 -10.93
N SER A 128 -15.36 -2.51 -10.22
CA SER A 128 -14.22 -1.82 -10.83
C SER A 128 -12.89 -2.49 -10.52
N PHE A 129 -12.86 -3.48 -9.65
CA PHE A 129 -11.62 -4.10 -9.19
C PHE A 129 -11.73 -5.62 -9.19
N ASP A 130 -10.61 -6.27 -9.51
CA ASP A 130 -10.51 -7.73 -9.48
C ASP A 130 -10.10 -8.24 -8.11
N VAL A 131 -9.36 -7.41 -7.37
CA VAL A 131 -8.81 -7.76 -6.05
C VAL A 131 -8.97 -6.57 -5.13
N ILE A 132 -9.40 -6.82 -3.91
CA ILE A 132 -9.44 -5.81 -2.87
C ILE A 132 -8.62 -6.30 -1.69
N VAL A 133 -7.66 -5.48 -1.27
CA VAL A 133 -6.79 -5.77 -0.13
C VAL A 133 -7.18 -4.81 1.00
N ARG A 134 -7.49 -5.35 2.14
CA ARG A 134 -7.70 -4.53 3.33
C ARG A 134 -6.45 -4.58 4.18
N ASP A 135 -5.67 -3.51 4.11
CA ASP A 135 -4.43 -3.36 4.86
C ASP A 135 -4.55 -2.20 5.83
N ALA A 136 -5.78 -1.91 6.24
CA ALA A 136 -6.07 -0.88 7.20
C ALA A 136 -6.47 -1.53 8.51
N PHE A 137 -5.83 -1.12 9.58
CA PHE A 137 -6.28 -1.52 10.90
C PHE A 137 -6.32 -0.29 11.80
N ALA A 138 -7.12 -0.40 12.81
CA ALA A 138 -7.33 0.69 13.73
C ALA A 138 -6.33 0.62 14.89
N GLY A 139 -5.11 0.24 14.59
CA GLY A 139 -4.09 0.11 15.61
C GLY A 139 -4.54 -0.82 16.72
N GLU A 140 -4.45 -0.36 17.94
CA GLU A 140 -4.75 -1.16 19.11
C GLU A 140 -6.24 -1.46 19.29
N SER A 141 -7.09 -0.90 18.45
CA SER A 141 -8.53 -1.12 18.59
C SER A 141 -8.98 -2.49 18.08
N LEU A 142 -8.08 -3.25 17.58
CA LEU A 142 -8.38 -4.59 17.08
C LEU A 142 -8.71 -5.58 18.19
#